data_c8fd0a9134104cc916b9e8afe688f9c6
#
_entry.id   c8fd0a9134104cc916b9e8afe688f9c6
#
_cell.length_a   1.000
_cell.length_b   1.000
_cell.length_c   1.000
_cell.angle_alpha   90.00
_cell.angle_beta   90.00
_cell.angle_gamma   90.00
#
_symmetry.space_group_name_H-M   'P 1'
#
loop_
_entity.id
_entity.type
_entity.pdbx_description
1 polymer ?
#
loop_
_entity_poly.entity_id
_entity_poly.type
_entity_poly.pdbx_seq_one_letter_code
_entity_poly.pdbx_strand_id
1 'polypeptide(L)'
;GGGTDSLTRALVPFMEKYLPGKPKILVVNKPGAGGIVGGNFFESRAKKDGTWVMALSTSTVMNYLLGDPRVKFDIKGWEPIILLPRGNMVYARSELGLKGLSAKATVAKLRSLPKDKLVFGGKTPTSSAINKRMALSLLGVEVKDVWGMKGNGPMAQAFERGEFTLNFDNSLSYLNNRKGFRKSGIATELYTHGAPDAKGDWTDANGKYNRDPTWPNVQTIYELYEEGAGGKFSTPQANATLALIRVGTAANKSFHLPKGADKGALAAWRNALTKTMTDPDFAKKKAKVLGKFNVT
;
A
#
# COMPACT_ATOMS: atom_id res chain seq x y z
N GLY A 1 2.89 -13.52 7.11
CA GLY A 1 3.39 -12.77 6.19
C GLY A 1 2.58 -11.95 5.20
N GLY A 2 2.51 -10.65 5.40
CA GLY A 2 1.99 -9.71 4.39
C GLY A 2 3.14 -9.00 3.66
N GLY A 3 2.80 -8.05 2.78
CA GLY A 3 3.81 -7.34 1.97
C GLY A 3 4.88 -6.58 2.77
N THR A 4 4.60 -6.15 4.01
CA THR A 4 5.60 -5.53 4.89
C THR A 4 6.59 -6.58 5.40
N ASP A 5 6.11 -7.72 5.89
CA ASP A 5 6.94 -8.83 6.36
C ASP A 5 7.86 -9.38 5.25
N SER A 6 7.29 -9.63 4.06
CA SER A 6 8.06 -10.11 2.90
C SER A 6 9.15 -9.13 2.47
N LEU A 7 8.84 -7.83 2.46
CA LEU A 7 9.82 -6.78 2.18
C LEU A 7 10.93 -6.75 3.22
N THR A 8 10.57 -6.71 4.50
CA THR A 8 11.55 -6.65 5.60
C THR A 8 12.51 -7.83 5.54
N ARG A 9 11.99 -9.07 5.40
CA ARG A 9 12.82 -10.28 5.26
C ARG A 9 13.72 -10.26 4.03
N ALA A 10 13.30 -9.65 2.93
CA ALA A 10 14.14 -9.52 1.74
C ALA A 10 15.27 -8.51 1.93
N LEU A 11 15.10 -7.49 2.77
CA LEU A 11 16.12 -6.47 3.07
C LEU A 11 17.08 -6.90 4.20
N VAL A 12 16.62 -7.70 5.16
CA VAL A 12 17.40 -8.12 6.34
C VAL A 12 18.81 -8.61 6.01
N PRO A 13 19.05 -9.54 5.08
CA PRO A 13 20.41 -10.03 4.81
C PRO A 13 21.39 -8.93 4.37
N PHE A 14 20.89 -7.92 3.67
CA PHE A 14 21.68 -6.78 3.21
C PHE A 14 21.90 -5.76 4.34
N MET A 15 20.88 -5.50 5.15
CA MET A 15 21.02 -4.64 6.32
C MET A 15 22.03 -5.23 7.32
N GLU A 16 22.00 -6.54 7.59
CA GLU A 16 23.00 -7.25 8.39
C GLU A 16 24.42 -7.10 7.82
N LYS A 17 24.56 -7.16 6.48
CA LYS A 17 25.85 -7.03 5.81
C LYS A 17 26.51 -5.66 6.03
N TYR A 18 25.70 -4.59 6.06
CA TYR A 18 26.21 -3.22 6.05
C TYR A 18 26.12 -2.47 7.38
N LEU A 19 25.38 -3.00 8.37
CA LEU A 19 25.37 -2.46 9.72
C LEU A 19 26.72 -2.70 10.43
N PRO A 20 27.20 -1.75 11.25
CA PRO A 20 28.38 -1.95 12.09
C PRO A 20 28.22 -3.19 12.97
N GLY A 21 29.26 -3.99 13.07
CA GLY A 21 29.23 -5.25 13.83
C GLY A 21 28.45 -6.38 13.19
N LYS A 22 27.83 -6.18 12.03
CA LYS A 22 27.05 -7.19 11.29
C LYS A 22 26.05 -7.94 12.19
N PRO A 23 25.17 -7.24 12.90
CA PRO A 23 24.25 -7.85 13.86
C PRO A 23 23.24 -8.75 13.15
N LYS A 24 22.76 -9.78 13.85
CA LYS A 24 21.62 -10.57 13.40
C LYS A 24 20.32 -9.82 13.65
N ILE A 25 19.45 -9.73 12.65
CA ILE A 25 18.18 -9.04 12.72
C ILE A 25 17.04 -10.04 12.82
N LEU A 26 16.33 -10.02 13.94
CA LEU A 26 15.14 -10.83 14.16
C LEU A 26 13.89 -10.06 13.71
N VAL A 27 13.17 -10.60 12.73
CA VAL A 27 11.89 -10.04 12.28
C VAL A 27 10.74 -10.59 13.13
N VAL A 28 10.15 -9.73 13.94
CA VAL A 28 9.02 -10.06 14.81
C VAL A 28 7.73 -9.47 14.28
N ASN A 29 6.71 -10.30 14.06
CA ASN A 29 5.39 -9.86 13.61
C ASN A 29 4.46 -9.61 14.80
N LYS A 30 3.86 -8.41 14.85
CA LYS A 30 2.81 -8.03 15.81
C LYS A 30 1.56 -7.60 15.03
N PRO A 31 0.79 -8.56 14.46
CA PRO A 31 -0.39 -8.24 13.67
C PRO A 31 -1.55 -7.78 14.55
N GLY A 32 -2.50 -7.06 13.94
CA GLY A 32 -3.77 -6.65 14.56
C GLY A 32 -4.14 -5.21 14.25
N ALA A 33 -5.44 -4.98 14.09
CA ALA A 33 -6.07 -3.67 13.87
C ALA A 33 -5.35 -2.80 12.82
N GLY A 34 -4.97 -3.39 11.66
CA GLY A 34 -4.27 -2.65 10.61
C GLY A 34 -2.87 -2.16 11.00
N GLY A 35 -2.21 -2.78 12.00
CA GLY A 35 -0.87 -2.42 12.48
C GLY A 35 -0.86 -1.59 13.75
N ILE A 36 -2.03 -1.22 14.31
CA ILE A 36 -2.11 -0.47 15.58
C ILE A 36 -1.45 -1.24 16.73
N VAL A 37 -1.68 -2.56 16.81
CA VAL A 37 -1.07 -3.39 17.86
C VAL A 37 0.47 -3.31 17.82
N GLY A 38 1.06 -3.43 16.63
CA GLY A 38 2.50 -3.32 16.44
C GLY A 38 3.04 -1.93 16.75
N GLY A 39 2.34 -0.87 16.31
CA GLY A 39 2.71 0.52 16.59
C GLY A 39 2.68 0.84 18.08
N ASN A 40 1.60 0.49 18.77
CA ASN A 40 1.49 0.69 20.22
C ASN A 40 2.57 -0.08 21.01
N PHE A 41 2.86 -1.32 20.58
CA PHE A 41 3.93 -2.12 21.18
C PHE A 41 5.30 -1.46 21.00
N PHE A 42 5.60 -0.98 19.78
CA PHE A 42 6.86 -0.30 19.50
C PHE A 42 7.00 0.99 20.32
N GLU A 43 5.97 1.84 20.32
CA GLU A 43 5.98 3.09 21.12
C GLU A 43 6.29 2.85 22.58
N SER A 44 5.69 1.79 23.17
CA SER A 44 5.82 1.53 24.62
C SER A 44 7.07 0.75 25.02
N ARG A 45 7.74 0.07 24.07
CA ARG A 45 8.80 -0.91 24.41
C ARG A 45 10.12 -0.70 23.68
N ALA A 46 10.15 0.06 22.58
CA ALA A 46 11.36 0.18 21.78
C ALA A 46 12.47 0.91 22.55
N LYS A 47 13.65 0.31 22.53
CA LYS A 47 14.86 0.93 23.05
C LYS A 47 15.40 1.95 22.05
N LYS A 48 16.02 3.01 22.58
CA LYS A 48 16.57 4.12 21.77
C LYS A 48 18.00 3.89 21.27
N ASP A 49 18.58 2.75 21.60
CA ASP A 49 19.95 2.35 21.28
C ASP A 49 20.15 1.86 19.82
N GLY A 50 19.13 1.96 18.99
CA GLY A 50 19.18 1.52 17.59
C GLY A 50 18.95 0.03 17.35
N THR A 51 18.72 -0.76 18.40
CA THR A 51 18.45 -2.20 18.28
C THR A 51 17.01 -2.53 17.88
N TRP A 52 16.11 -1.54 17.88
CA TRP A 52 14.71 -1.69 17.51
C TRP A 52 14.36 -0.85 16.29
N VAL A 53 13.76 -1.47 15.29
CA VAL A 53 13.26 -0.81 14.06
C VAL A 53 11.81 -1.18 13.84
N MET A 54 10.98 -0.19 13.57
CA MET A 54 9.59 -0.40 13.16
C MET A 54 9.48 -0.36 11.64
N ALA A 55 8.99 -1.46 11.06
CA ALA A 55 8.58 -1.51 9.66
C ALA A 55 7.08 -1.18 9.56
N LEU A 56 6.76 -0.02 9.02
CA LEU A 56 5.38 0.45 8.85
C LEU A 56 4.72 -0.06 7.58
N SER A 57 3.41 -0.19 7.65
CA SER A 57 2.53 -0.36 6.50
C SER A 57 1.66 0.88 6.28
N THR A 58 1.15 1.07 5.07
CA THR A 58 0.15 2.11 4.78
C THR A 58 -1.00 2.13 5.79
N SER A 59 -1.49 0.95 6.22
CA SER A 59 -2.58 0.90 7.20
C SER A 59 -2.21 1.52 8.55
N THR A 60 -0.97 1.30 9.02
CA THR A 60 -0.50 1.87 10.28
C THR A 60 -0.44 3.40 10.19
N VAL A 61 0.07 3.93 9.07
CA VAL A 61 0.13 5.37 8.81
C VAL A 61 -1.28 5.96 8.70
N MET A 62 -2.20 5.32 7.97
CA MET A 62 -3.57 5.80 7.81
C MET A 62 -4.34 5.82 9.13
N ASN A 63 -4.24 4.77 9.94
CA ASN A 63 -4.87 4.73 11.26
C ASN A 63 -4.42 5.90 12.15
N TYR A 64 -3.12 6.25 12.11
CA TYR A 64 -2.58 7.39 12.83
C TYR A 64 -3.12 8.73 12.28
N LEU A 65 -3.04 8.95 10.97
CA LEU A 65 -3.44 10.20 10.33
C LEU A 65 -4.94 10.48 10.46
N LEU A 66 -5.77 9.44 10.48
CA LEU A 66 -7.22 9.53 10.58
C LEU A 66 -7.71 9.49 12.04
N GLY A 67 -6.82 9.53 13.01
CA GLY A 67 -7.18 9.66 14.43
C GLY A 67 -7.92 8.42 14.98
N ASP A 68 -7.56 7.22 14.57
CA ASP A 68 -8.17 6.01 15.15
C ASP A 68 -7.93 6.00 16.68
N PRO A 69 -8.99 5.94 17.51
CA PRO A 69 -8.87 6.12 18.96
C PRO A 69 -8.03 5.04 19.67
N ARG A 70 -7.75 3.94 19.00
CA ARG A 70 -6.88 2.86 19.51
C ARG A 70 -5.39 3.13 19.32
N VAL A 71 -5.03 4.14 18.52
CA VAL A 71 -3.64 4.56 18.27
C VAL A 71 -3.10 5.27 19.51
N LYS A 72 -2.01 4.75 20.07
CA LYS A 72 -1.29 5.29 21.23
C LYS A 72 0.19 5.59 20.90
N PHE A 73 0.52 5.75 19.63
CA PHE A 73 1.85 6.07 19.11
C PHE A 73 1.82 7.35 18.30
N ASP A 74 2.97 8.04 18.22
CA ASP A 74 3.15 9.26 17.45
C ASP A 74 4.23 9.07 16.37
N ILE A 75 3.81 8.74 15.14
CA ILE A 75 4.73 8.55 14.01
C ILE A 75 5.57 9.80 13.72
N LYS A 76 5.05 11.01 13.97
CA LYS A 76 5.80 12.25 13.76
C LYS A 76 7.01 12.37 14.66
N GLY A 77 6.95 11.73 15.83
CA GLY A 77 8.08 11.69 16.75
C GLY A 77 9.12 10.63 16.41
N TRP A 78 8.83 9.66 15.54
CA TRP A 78 9.77 8.60 15.21
C TRP A 78 10.80 9.08 14.19
N GLU A 79 12.01 8.51 14.25
CA GLU A 79 13.11 8.87 13.38
C GLU A 79 13.04 8.08 12.06
N PRO A 80 12.74 8.72 10.92
CA PRO A 80 12.62 8.00 9.66
C PRO A 80 14.00 7.55 9.14
N ILE A 81 14.09 6.28 8.75
CA ILE A 81 15.27 5.71 8.12
C ILE A 81 15.13 5.77 6.60
N ILE A 82 14.00 5.27 6.07
CA ILE A 82 13.72 5.21 4.63
C ILE A 82 12.21 5.16 4.36
N LEU A 83 11.80 5.79 3.28
CA LEU A 83 10.45 5.68 2.71
C LEU A 83 10.52 4.89 1.40
N LEU A 84 9.59 3.96 1.23
CA LEU A 84 9.53 3.07 0.08
C LEU A 84 8.15 3.20 -0.60
N PRO A 85 8.04 4.08 -1.60
CA PRO A 85 6.79 4.26 -2.34
C PRO A 85 6.36 2.97 -3.04
N ARG A 86 5.06 2.75 -3.15
CA ARG A 86 4.48 1.64 -3.92
C ARG A 86 3.09 1.98 -4.39
N GLY A 87 2.76 1.58 -5.59
CA GLY A 87 1.41 1.63 -6.11
C GLY A 87 0.46 0.67 -5.40
N ASN A 88 -0.80 0.80 -5.74
CA ASN A 88 -1.87 -0.06 -5.26
C ASN A 88 -2.66 -0.57 -6.47
N MET A 89 -3.07 -1.83 -6.38
CA MET A 89 -3.95 -2.50 -7.32
C MET A 89 -5.27 -2.80 -6.62
N VAL A 90 -6.38 -2.37 -7.21
CA VAL A 90 -7.73 -2.84 -6.89
C VAL A 90 -8.16 -3.80 -7.97
N TYR A 91 -8.68 -4.93 -7.56
CA TYR A 91 -9.11 -5.99 -8.45
C TYR A 91 -10.49 -6.53 -8.07
N ALA A 92 -11.19 -7.02 -9.05
CA ALA A 92 -12.56 -7.51 -8.94
C ALA A 92 -12.64 -8.98 -9.33
N ARG A 93 -13.68 -9.68 -8.88
CA ARG A 93 -14.03 -11.00 -9.39
C ARG A 93 -14.37 -10.89 -10.88
N SER A 94 -13.81 -11.78 -11.70
CA SER A 94 -14.01 -11.75 -13.16
C SER A 94 -15.47 -11.95 -13.58
N GLU A 95 -16.26 -12.63 -12.74
CA GLU A 95 -17.69 -12.83 -12.93
C GLU A 95 -18.52 -11.53 -12.96
N LEU A 96 -17.94 -10.41 -12.45
CA LEU A 96 -18.58 -9.09 -12.55
C LEU A 96 -18.54 -8.50 -13.97
N GLY A 97 -17.80 -9.13 -14.91
CA GLY A 97 -17.79 -8.74 -16.31
C GLY A 97 -17.08 -7.41 -16.61
N LEU A 98 -16.02 -7.08 -15.86
CA LEU A 98 -15.30 -5.80 -15.95
C LEU A 98 -14.06 -5.85 -16.85
N LYS A 99 -13.67 -7.02 -17.34
CA LYS A 99 -12.44 -7.21 -18.11
C LYS A 99 -12.48 -6.50 -19.45
N GLY A 100 -11.46 -5.70 -19.75
CA GLY A 100 -11.29 -5.05 -21.06
C GLY A 100 -12.22 -3.86 -21.32
N LEU A 101 -12.99 -3.43 -20.33
CA LEU A 101 -13.87 -2.28 -20.48
C LEU A 101 -13.09 -0.96 -20.45
N SER A 102 -13.57 0.04 -21.24
CA SER A 102 -13.09 1.43 -21.14
C SER A 102 -13.45 2.02 -19.76
N ALA A 103 -12.87 3.18 -19.40
CA ALA A 103 -13.17 3.87 -18.14
C ALA A 103 -14.68 4.12 -17.98
N LYS A 104 -15.33 4.65 -19.03
CA LYS A 104 -16.76 4.92 -19.04
C LYS A 104 -17.60 3.65 -18.87
N ALA A 105 -17.28 2.59 -19.60
CA ALA A 105 -18.00 1.32 -19.50
C ALA A 105 -17.79 0.64 -18.14
N THR A 106 -16.58 0.72 -17.58
CA THR A 106 -16.26 0.19 -16.25
C THR A 106 -17.11 0.87 -15.16
N VAL A 107 -17.16 2.20 -15.15
CA VAL A 107 -17.94 2.95 -14.16
C VAL A 107 -19.44 2.71 -14.34
N ALA A 108 -19.95 2.73 -15.57
CA ALA A 108 -21.35 2.43 -15.84
C ALA A 108 -21.74 1.01 -15.36
N LYS A 109 -20.90 0.01 -15.64
CA LYS A 109 -21.12 -1.36 -15.21
C LYS A 109 -21.10 -1.48 -13.68
N LEU A 110 -20.11 -0.89 -13.00
CA LEU A 110 -20.05 -0.92 -11.53
C LEU A 110 -21.28 -0.29 -10.88
N ARG A 111 -21.77 0.85 -11.41
CA ARG A 111 -22.97 1.52 -10.93
C ARG A 111 -24.26 0.73 -11.17
N SER A 112 -24.30 -0.10 -12.21
CA SER A 112 -25.46 -0.94 -12.52
C SER A 112 -25.56 -2.21 -11.65
N LEU A 113 -24.50 -2.59 -10.95
CA LEU A 113 -24.48 -3.76 -10.11
C LEU A 113 -25.13 -3.46 -8.74
N PRO A 114 -25.97 -4.36 -8.22
CA PRO A 114 -26.52 -4.20 -6.88
C PRO A 114 -25.41 -4.19 -5.82
N LYS A 115 -25.61 -3.41 -4.76
CA LYS A 115 -24.65 -3.25 -3.66
C LYS A 115 -24.19 -4.57 -3.02
N ASP A 116 -25.08 -5.53 -2.90
CA ASP A 116 -24.81 -6.86 -2.34
C ASP A 116 -23.90 -7.72 -3.24
N LYS A 117 -23.79 -7.39 -4.53
CA LYS A 117 -22.85 -8.01 -5.46
C LYS A 117 -21.46 -7.39 -5.38
N LEU A 118 -21.31 -6.21 -4.80
CA LEU A 118 -20.05 -5.49 -4.66
C LEU A 118 -19.56 -5.52 -3.20
N VAL A 119 -19.01 -6.65 -2.77
CA VAL A 119 -18.52 -6.85 -1.41
C VAL A 119 -17.06 -6.47 -1.31
N PHE A 120 -16.76 -5.46 -0.48
CA PHE A 120 -15.41 -4.92 -0.27
C PHE A 120 -14.90 -5.26 1.13
N GLY A 121 -13.75 -5.92 1.21
CA GLY A 121 -13.12 -6.31 2.47
C GLY A 121 -12.06 -5.33 2.97
N GLY A 122 -12.01 -5.09 4.27
CA GLY A 122 -11.01 -4.24 4.90
C GLY A 122 -10.63 -4.67 6.33
N LYS A 123 -9.52 -4.11 6.82
CA LYS A 123 -9.04 -4.38 8.19
C LYS A 123 -9.78 -3.55 9.22
N THR A 124 -9.72 -2.23 9.05
CA THR A 124 -10.45 -1.23 9.83
C THR A 124 -10.91 -0.13 8.87
N PRO A 125 -11.96 0.63 9.20
CA PRO A 125 -12.39 1.76 8.37
C PRO A 125 -11.29 2.81 8.16
N THR A 126 -10.39 2.99 9.13
CA THR A 126 -9.26 3.93 9.10
C THR A 126 -7.98 3.33 8.49
N SER A 127 -7.98 2.05 8.08
CA SER A 127 -6.81 1.41 7.46
C SER A 127 -6.61 1.82 6.00
N SER A 128 -5.59 1.26 5.34
CA SER A 128 -5.35 1.48 3.90
C SER A 128 -6.52 1.12 2.98
N ALA A 129 -7.58 0.52 3.49
CA ALA A 129 -8.82 0.29 2.74
C ALA A 129 -9.56 1.60 2.45
N ILE A 130 -9.42 2.62 3.32
CA ILE A 130 -10.19 3.87 3.22
C ILE A 130 -9.99 4.59 1.88
N ASN A 131 -8.76 4.70 1.39
CA ASN A 131 -8.51 5.39 0.12
C ASN A 131 -9.10 4.66 -1.10
N LYS A 132 -9.26 3.33 -1.05
CA LYS A 132 -9.96 2.53 -2.07
C LYS A 132 -11.48 2.69 -1.93
N ARG A 133 -11.95 2.69 -0.69
CA ARG A 133 -13.37 2.88 -0.40
C ARG A 133 -13.86 4.27 -0.81
N MET A 134 -13.07 5.32 -0.52
CA MET A 134 -13.35 6.68 -0.97
C MET A 134 -13.27 6.81 -2.50
N ALA A 135 -12.31 6.14 -3.14
CA ALA A 135 -12.21 6.08 -4.58
C ALA A 135 -13.49 5.47 -5.22
N LEU A 136 -13.98 4.34 -4.70
CA LEU A 136 -15.25 3.76 -5.15
C LEU A 136 -16.44 4.72 -4.94
N SER A 137 -16.45 5.43 -3.81
CA SER A 137 -17.48 6.46 -3.53
C SER A 137 -17.44 7.63 -4.54
N LEU A 138 -16.22 8.09 -4.91
CA LEU A 138 -16.07 9.11 -5.96
C LEU A 138 -16.63 8.64 -7.31
N LEU A 139 -16.47 7.34 -7.62
CA LEU A 139 -17.05 6.75 -8.83
C LEU A 139 -18.58 6.60 -8.73
N GLY A 140 -19.21 6.96 -7.62
CA GLY A 140 -20.65 6.72 -7.39
C GLY A 140 -21.00 5.22 -7.27
N VAL A 141 -20.04 4.41 -6.82
CA VAL A 141 -20.19 2.96 -6.66
C VAL A 141 -20.49 2.64 -5.21
N GLU A 142 -21.67 2.08 -4.96
CA GLU A 142 -22.04 1.57 -3.65
C GLU A 142 -21.52 0.15 -3.45
N VAL A 143 -20.98 -0.12 -2.26
CA VAL A 143 -20.43 -1.44 -1.90
C VAL A 143 -20.89 -1.86 -0.51
N LYS A 144 -20.97 -3.17 -0.31
CA LYS A 144 -21.13 -3.76 1.02
C LYS A 144 -19.76 -3.88 1.67
N ASP A 145 -19.52 -3.10 2.72
CA ASP A 145 -18.28 -3.13 3.47
C ASP A 145 -18.23 -4.26 4.49
N VAL A 146 -17.12 -5.00 4.55
CA VAL A 146 -16.85 -6.03 5.56
C VAL A 146 -15.51 -5.71 6.23
N TRP A 147 -15.56 -5.34 7.52
CA TRP A 147 -14.39 -4.95 8.31
C TRP A 147 -13.96 -6.06 9.29
N GLY A 148 -12.78 -5.91 9.87
CA GLY A 148 -12.24 -6.84 10.88
C GLY A 148 -11.24 -7.85 10.34
N MET A 149 -10.87 -7.78 9.09
CA MET A 149 -9.90 -8.70 8.49
C MET A 149 -8.50 -8.54 9.11
N LYS A 150 -7.86 -9.65 9.45
CA LYS A 150 -6.54 -9.65 10.12
C LYS A 150 -5.38 -9.19 9.21
N GLY A 151 -5.57 -9.18 7.88
CA GLY A 151 -4.54 -8.76 6.93
C GLY A 151 -4.89 -9.10 5.48
N ASN A 152 -4.01 -8.71 4.54
CA ASN A 152 -4.23 -8.96 3.11
C ASN A 152 -4.22 -10.45 2.72
N GLY A 153 -3.55 -11.31 3.49
CA GLY A 153 -3.61 -12.76 3.28
C GLY A 153 -5.03 -13.32 3.46
N PRO A 154 -5.64 -13.19 4.66
CA PRO A 154 -7.03 -13.56 4.89
C PRO A 154 -8.02 -12.89 3.93
N MET A 155 -7.82 -11.60 3.59
CA MET A 155 -8.66 -10.92 2.59
C MET A 155 -8.59 -11.59 1.21
N ALA A 156 -7.40 -12.02 0.79
CA ALA A 156 -7.23 -12.72 -0.48
C ALA A 156 -7.88 -14.11 -0.47
N GLN A 157 -7.82 -14.82 0.64
CA GLN A 157 -8.52 -16.10 0.80
C GLN A 157 -10.05 -15.93 0.74
N ALA A 158 -10.59 -14.89 1.40
CA ALA A 158 -12.01 -14.56 1.30
C ALA A 158 -12.43 -14.19 -0.13
N PHE A 159 -11.58 -13.45 -0.87
CA PHE A 159 -11.79 -13.17 -2.29
C PHE A 159 -11.77 -14.44 -3.13
N GLU A 160 -10.83 -15.34 -2.88
CA GLU A 160 -10.72 -16.62 -3.60
C GLU A 160 -11.97 -17.49 -3.42
N ARG A 161 -12.53 -17.52 -2.20
CA ARG A 161 -13.79 -18.23 -1.91
C ARG A 161 -15.05 -17.50 -2.39
N GLY A 162 -14.93 -16.30 -2.96
CA GLY A 162 -16.07 -15.51 -3.43
C GLY A 162 -16.82 -14.73 -2.33
N GLU A 163 -16.29 -14.70 -1.10
CA GLU A 163 -16.87 -13.90 0.00
C GLU A 163 -16.70 -12.39 -0.25
N PHE A 164 -15.61 -12.01 -0.93
CA PHE A 164 -15.36 -10.66 -1.43
C PHE A 164 -15.33 -10.66 -2.95
N THR A 165 -16.00 -9.69 -3.55
CA THR A 165 -15.98 -9.50 -5.00
C THR A 165 -15.04 -8.38 -5.43
N LEU A 166 -14.66 -7.51 -4.49
CA LEU A 166 -13.65 -6.45 -4.66
C LEU A 166 -12.57 -6.64 -3.61
N ASN A 167 -11.30 -6.52 -4.01
CA ASN A 167 -10.18 -6.60 -3.08
C ASN A 167 -9.01 -5.73 -3.58
N PHE A 168 -7.97 -5.59 -2.76
CA PHE A 168 -6.80 -4.79 -3.09
C PHE A 168 -5.52 -5.34 -2.45
N ASP A 169 -4.41 -5.08 -3.12
CA ASP A 169 -3.05 -5.26 -2.61
C ASP A 169 -2.18 -4.06 -3.05
N ASN A 170 -0.97 -3.91 -2.52
CA ASN A 170 -0.02 -3.08 -3.23
C ASN A 170 0.35 -3.76 -4.56
N SER A 171 0.68 -2.95 -5.58
CA SER A 171 0.90 -3.41 -6.96
C SER A 171 1.87 -4.58 -7.07
N LEU A 172 2.96 -4.52 -6.31
CA LEU A 172 3.99 -5.56 -6.33
C LEU A 172 3.54 -6.84 -5.59
N SER A 173 2.80 -6.71 -4.49
CA SER A 173 2.23 -7.87 -3.80
C SER A 173 1.18 -8.58 -4.67
N TYR A 174 0.37 -7.82 -5.40
CA TYR A 174 -0.56 -8.39 -6.37
C TYR A 174 0.19 -9.16 -7.46
N LEU A 175 1.24 -8.55 -8.04
CA LEU A 175 2.07 -9.19 -9.05
C LEU A 175 2.68 -10.50 -8.57
N ASN A 176 3.25 -10.51 -7.37
CA ASN A 176 4.04 -11.64 -6.87
C ASN A 176 3.19 -12.71 -6.17
N ASN A 177 2.20 -12.29 -5.36
CA ASN A 177 1.49 -13.18 -4.44
C ASN A 177 0.08 -13.58 -4.94
N ARG A 178 -0.42 -12.96 -6.04
CA ARG A 178 -1.73 -13.26 -6.63
C ARG A 178 -1.63 -13.80 -8.05
N LYS A 179 -0.50 -14.43 -8.38
CA LYS A 179 -0.31 -15.10 -9.68
C LYS A 179 -1.40 -16.16 -9.95
N GLY A 180 -1.80 -16.89 -8.91
CA GLY A 180 -2.87 -17.88 -8.98
C GLY A 180 -4.18 -17.27 -9.50
N PHE A 181 -4.59 -16.13 -8.96
CA PHE A 181 -5.83 -15.45 -9.35
C PHE A 181 -5.85 -15.06 -10.83
N ARG A 182 -4.71 -14.58 -11.34
CA ARG A 182 -4.60 -14.23 -12.77
C ARG A 182 -4.56 -15.46 -13.66
N LYS A 183 -3.82 -16.52 -13.26
CA LYS A 183 -3.74 -17.76 -14.03
C LYS A 183 -5.07 -18.49 -14.10
N SER A 184 -5.81 -18.54 -13.00
CA SER A 184 -7.13 -19.16 -12.95
C SER A 184 -8.26 -18.29 -13.55
N GLY A 185 -7.95 -17.02 -13.83
CA GLY A 185 -8.94 -16.08 -14.38
C GLY A 185 -10.01 -15.62 -13.40
N ILE A 186 -9.85 -15.86 -12.09
CA ILE A 186 -10.86 -15.42 -11.09
C ILE A 186 -10.81 -13.93 -10.78
N ALA A 187 -9.69 -13.25 -11.07
CA ALA A 187 -9.52 -11.82 -10.82
C ALA A 187 -9.29 -11.03 -12.11
N THR A 188 -9.92 -9.88 -12.18
CA THR A 188 -9.71 -8.84 -13.18
C THR A 188 -9.13 -7.60 -12.49
N GLU A 189 -8.04 -7.07 -13.01
CA GLU A 189 -7.46 -5.81 -12.58
C GLU A 189 -8.44 -4.66 -12.90
N LEU A 190 -8.86 -3.93 -11.87
CA LEU A 190 -9.86 -2.88 -12.03
C LEU A 190 -9.21 -1.51 -12.25
N TYR A 191 -8.38 -1.08 -11.30
CA TYR A 191 -7.62 0.14 -11.41
C TYR A 191 -6.39 0.15 -10.49
N THR A 192 -5.46 1.04 -10.82
CA THR A 192 -4.33 1.37 -9.94
C THR A 192 -4.50 2.78 -9.37
N HIS A 193 -3.69 3.10 -8.36
CA HIS A 193 -3.56 4.48 -7.88
C HIS A 193 -2.64 5.34 -8.76
N GLY A 194 -2.05 4.77 -9.81
CA GLY A 194 -1.02 5.44 -10.60
C GLY A 194 0.30 5.61 -9.86
N ALA A 195 1.17 6.43 -10.40
CA ALA A 195 2.44 6.82 -9.80
C ALA A 195 2.66 8.33 -10.01
N PRO A 196 2.99 9.10 -8.96
CA PRO A 196 3.43 10.47 -9.16
C PRO A 196 4.81 10.48 -9.83
N ASP A 197 5.10 11.52 -10.60
CA ASP A 197 6.44 11.80 -11.08
C ASP A 197 7.36 12.33 -9.96
N ALA A 198 8.57 12.76 -10.31
CA ALA A 198 9.53 13.31 -9.34
C ALA A 198 9.09 14.63 -8.69
N LYS A 199 8.15 15.35 -9.32
CA LYS A 199 7.54 16.60 -8.80
C LYS A 199 6.28 16.33 -7.96
N GLY A 200 5.81 15.10 -7.94
CA GLY A 200 4.57 14.71 -7.28
C GLY A 200 3.32 14.85 -8.16
N ASP A 201 3.50 15.10 -9.46
CA ASP A 201 2.39 15.22 -10.42
C ASP A 201 1.92 13.85 -10.90
N TRP A 202 0.62 13.70 -11.07
CA TRP A 202 -0.03 12.46 -11.50
C TRP A 202 -0.28 12.39 -13.00
N THR A 203 0.06 13.45 -13.70
CA THR A 203 0.03 13.55 -15.16
C THR A 203 1.41 13.97 -15.69
N ASP A 204 1.71 13.55 -16.90
CA ASP A 204 2.88 14.06 -17.64
C ASP A 204 2.61 15.47 -18.20
N ALA A 205 3.62 16.04 -18.86
CA ALA A 205 3.53 17.37 -19.49
C ALA A 205 2.44 17.48 -20.57
N ASN A 206 1.94 16.36 -21.10
CA ASN A 206 0.86 16.29 -22.10
C ASN A 206 -0.50 16.02 -21.45
N GLY A 207 -0.59 16.05 -20.13
CA GLY A 207 -1.82 15.79 -19.39
C GLY A 207 -2.22 14.30 -19.30
N LYS A 208 -1.35 13.40 -19.75
CA LYS A 208 -1.61 11.95 -19.67
C LYS A 208 -1.29 11.44 -18.28
N TYR A 209 -2.19 10.61 -17.73
CA TYR A 209 -1.99 10.02 -16.40
C TYR A 209 -0.78 9.10 -16.30
N ASN A 210 0.01 9.31 -15.25
CA ASN A 210 1.15 8.47 -14.89
C ASN A 210 0.65 7.16 -14.31
N ARG A 211 0.50 6.14 -15.15
CA ARG A 211 0.07 4.80 -14.72
C ARG A 211 1.13 4.13 -13.85
N ASP A 212 0.69 3.18 -13.02
CA ASP A 212 1.59 2.37 -12.20
C ASP A 212 2.62 1.65 -13.08
N PRO A 213 3.93 1.87 -12.89
CA PRO A 213 4.96 1.29 -13.75
C PRO A 213 5.04 -0.24 -13.67
N THR A 214 4.41 -0.86 -12.65
CA THR A 214 4.24 -2.31 -12.57
C THR A 214 3.07 -2.79 -13.45
N TRP A 215 2.09 -1.91 -13.70
CA TRP A 215 0.83 -2.20 -14.39
C TRP A 215 0.47 -1.12 -15.43
N PRO A 216 1.32 -0.89 -16.45
CA PRO A 216 1.15 0.24 -17.37
C PRO A 216 -0.11 0.15 -18.24
N ASN A 217 -0.67 -1.05 -18.37
CA ASN A 217 -1.89 -1.31 -19.16
C ASN A 217 -3.18 -1.22 -18.34
N VAL A 218 -3.08 -1.01 -17.01
CA VAL A 218 -4.26 -0.90 -16.13
C VAL A 218 -4.57 0.57 -15.90
N GLN A 219 -5.83 0.94 -16.08
CA GLN A 219 -6.35 2.29 -15.85
C GLN A 219 -6.05 2.75 -14.41
N THR A 220 -5.91 4.04 -14.23
CA THR A 220 -5.80 4.65 -12.91
C THR A 220 -7.19 5.02 -12.37
N ILE A 221 -7.27 5.26 -11.07
CA ILE A 221 -8.48 5.84 -10.46
C ILE A 221 -8.80 7.23 -11.03
N TYR A 222 -7.78 7.98 -11.50
CA TYR A 222 -7.95 9.30 -12.12
C TYR A 222 -8.70 9.18 -13.45
N GLU A 223 -8.26 8.24 -14.31
CA GLU A 223 -8.94 7.94 -15.59
C GLU A 223 -10.39 7.50 -15.35
N LEU A 224 -10.63 6.59 -14.37
CA LEU A 224 -11.99 6.17 -14.04
C LEU A 224 -12.84 7.33 -13.52
N TYR A 225 -12.28 8.24 -12.73
CA TYR A 225 -13.04 9.34 -12.16
C TYR A 225 -13.33 10.44 -13.19
N GLU A 226 -12.33 10.91 -13.94
CA GLU A 226 -12.53 12.01 -14.89
C GLU A 226 -13.17 11.53 -16.18
N GLU A 227 -12.65 10.49 -16.81
CA GLU A 227 -13.17 10.00 -18.10
C GLU A 227 -14.41 9.10 -17.92
N GLY A 228 -14.43 8.29 -16.85
CA GLY A 228 -15.48 7.32 -16.58
C GLY A 228 -16.69 7.92 -15.87
N ALA A 229 -16.46 8.68 -14.81
CA ALA A 229 -17.51 9.25 -13.98
C ALA A 229 -17.86 10.71 -14.34
N GLY A 230 -17.07 11.37 -15.18
CA GLY A 230 -17.23 12.79 -15.48
C GLY A 230 -16.87 13.71 -14.31
N GLY A 231 -16.08 13.23 -13.37
CA GLY A 231 -15.68 13.94 -12.16
C GLY A 231 -14.55 14.94 -12.40
N LYS A 232 -14.32 15.79 -11.41
CA LYS A 232 -13.18 16.73 -11.37
C LYS A 232 -12.54 16.70 -10.00
N PHE A 233 -11.21 16.67 -9.93
CA PHE A 233 -10.45 16.72 -8.67
C PHE A 233 -10.42 18.14 -8.05
N SER A 234 -11.55 18.84 -8.10
CA SER A 234 -11.74 20.17 -7.53
C SER A 234 -12.72 20.18 -6.34
N THR A 235 -13.43 19.08 -6.11
CA THR A 235 -14.36 18.98 -4.96
C THR A 235 -13.62 18.62 -3.68
N PRO A 236 -14.11 19.01 -2.49
CA PRO A 236 -13.51 18.63 -1.21
C PRO A 236 -13.33 17.12 -1.05
N GLN A 237 -14.33 16.33 -1.46
CA GLN A 237 -14.29 14.87 -1.38
C GLN A 237 -13.19 14.29 -2.30
N ALA A 238 -13.09 14.79 -3.53
CA ALA A 238 -12.08 14.35 -4.49
C ALA A 238 -10.67 14.72 -3.99
N ASN A 239 -10.48 15.93 -3.48
CA ASN A 239 -9.21 16.37 -2.91
C ASN A 239 -8.81 15.56 -1.68
N ALA A 240 -9.75 15.25 -0.78
CA ALA A 240 -9.50 14.39 0.38
C ALA A 240 -9.09 12.96 -0.07
N THR A 241 -9.79 12.40 -1.05
CA THR A 241 -9.46 11.09 -1.61
C THR A 241 -8.07 11.09 -2.24
N LEU A 242 -7.74 12.13 -3.00
CA LEU A 242 -6.43 12.31 -3.63
C LEU A 242 -5.30 12.41 -2.59
N ALA A 243 -5.51 13.18 -1.51
CA ALA A 243 -4.55 13.28 -0.41
C ALA A 243 -4.27 11.91 0.23
N LEU A 244 -5.31 11.10 0.51
CA LEU A 244 -5.16 9.75 1.05
C LEU A 244 -4.47 8.80 0.06
N ILE A 245 -4.73 8.93 -1.24
CA ILE A 245 -4.03 8.16 -2.28
C ILE A 245 -2.55 8.53 -2.31
N ARG A 246 -2.21 9.82 -2.28
CA ARG A 246 -0.82 10.31 -2.27
C ARG A 246 -0.04 9.78 -1.08
N VAL A 247 -0.57 9.94 0.13
CA VAL A 247 0.04 9.41 1.35
C VAL A 247 0.17 7.88 1.28
N GLY A 248 -0.88 7.20 0.82
CA GLY A 248 -0.88 5.73 0.70
C GLY A 248 0.11 5.18 -0.32
N THR A 249 0.52 5.98 -1.30
CA THR A 249 1.54 5.64 -2.29
C THR A 249 2.93 6.00 -1.78
N ALA A 250 3.15 7.23 -1.32
CA ALA A 250 4.46 7.73 -0.86
C ALA A 250 4.94 7.00 0.40
N ALA A 251 4.09 6.87 1.42
CA ALA A 251 4.39 6.19 2.68
C ALA A 251 3.87 4.74 2.70
N ASN A 252 3.95 4.02 1.58
CA ASN A 252 3.42 2.65 1.51
C ASN A 252 4.14 1.70 2.45
N LYS A 253 5.45 1.79 2.49
CA LYS A 253 6.32 1.14 3.46
C LYS A 253 7.36 2.13 3.95
N SER A 254 7.70 2.04 5.22
CA SER A 254 8.79 2.83 5.79
C SER A 254 9.41 2.12 6.98
N PHE A 255 10.64 2.49 7.30
CA PHE A 255 11.36 2.00 8.47
C PHE A 255 11.71 3.18 9.38
N HIS A 256 11.53 3.00 10.68
CA HIS A 256 11.73 4.04 11.67
C HIS A 256 12.42 3.52 12.93
N LEU A 257 13.26 4.35 13.54
CA LEU A 257 13.66 4.20 14.92
C LEU A 257 12.68 4.90 15.86
N PRO A 258 12.65 4.57 17.17
CA PRO A 258 11.80 5.26 18.12
C PRO A 258 12.23 6.73 18.30
N LYS A 259 11.33 7.54 18.84
CA LYS A 259 11.58 8.95 19.16
C LYS A 259 12.82 9.11 20.06
N GLY A 260 13.73 9.97 19.64
CA GLY A 260 14.96 10.26 20.35
C GLY A 260 15.94 9.09 20.36
N ALA A 261 15.93 8.27 19.33
CA ALA A 261 16.95 7.24 19.11
C ALA A 261 18.36 7.86 18.99
N ASP A 262 19.38 7.07 19.33
CA ASP A 262 20.78 7.46 19.19
C ASP A 262 21.08 7.92 17.75
N LYS A 263 21.72 9.09 17.61
CA LYS A 263 22.00 9.71 16.31
C LYS A 263 23.00 8.88 15.49
N GLY A 264 23.97 8.25 16.15
CA GLY A 264 24.93 7.35 15.50
C GLY A 264 24.24 6.09 14.96
N ALA A 265 23.34 5.51 15.75
CA ALA A 265 22.52 4.39 15.31
C ALA A 265 21.63 4.78 14.10
N LEU A 266 20.97 5.93 14.12
CA LEU A 266 20.17 6.41 13.00
C LEU A 266 21.02 6.57 11.72
N ALA A 267 22.21 7.17 11.85
CA ALA A 267 23.15 7.32 10.74
C ALA A 267 23.62 5.95 10.21
N ALA A 268 23.90 4.99 11.11
CA ALA A 268 24.28 3.63 10.72
C ALA A 268 23.19 2.91 9.93
N TRP A 269 21.93 2.99 10.36
CA TRP A 269 20.78 2.41 9.66
C TRP A 269 20.56 3.04 8.28
N ARG A 270 20.62 4.37 8.17
CA ARG A 270 20.50 5.09 6.89
C ARG A 270 21.61 4.69 5.92
N ASN A 271 22.86 4.67 6.39
CA ASN A 271 24.00 4.25 5.58
C ASN A 271 23.88 2.78 5.13
N ALA A 272 23.49 1.87 6.02
CA ALA A 272 23.28 0.47 5.68
C ALA A 272 22.21 0.28 4.59
N LEU A 273 21.09 1.02 4.66
CA LEU A 273 20.06 0.97 3.63
C LEU A 273 20.49 1.61 2.33
N THR A 274 21.21 2.74 2.36
CA THR A 274 21.81 3.35 1.15
C THR A 274 22.76 2.37 0.45
N LYS A 275 23.64 1.71 1.19
CA LYS A 275 24.53 0.68 0.64
C LYS A 275 23.75 -0.54 0.12
N THR A 276 22.66 -0.92 0.78
CA THR A 276 21.75 -1.98 0.28
C THR A 276 21.18 -1.63 -1.08
N MET A 277 20.77 -0.37 -1.30
CA MET A 277 20.18 0.06 -2.58
C MET A 277 21.16 0.02 -3.76
N THR A 278 22.46 0.09 -3.49
CA THR A 278 23.56 0.03 -4.47
C THR A 278 24.29 -1.32 -4.50
N ASP A 279 23.90 -2.27 -3.64
CA ASP A 279 24.51 -3.61 -3.58
C ASP A 279 24.26 -4.39 -4.89
N PRO A 280 25.30 -4.95 -5.55
CA PRO A 280 25.14 -5.68 -6.81
C PRO A 280 24.23 -6.90 -6.73
N ASP A 281 24.21 -7.62 -5.60
CA ASP A 281 23.33 -8.76 -5.41
C ASP A 281 21.91 -8.34 -5.09
N PHE A 282 21.74 -7.22 -4.40
CA PHE A 282 20.41 -6.62 -4.23
C PHE A 282 19.87 -6.09 -5.56
N ALA A 283 20.70 -5.49 -6.41
CA ALA A 283 20.31 -4.99 -7.73
C ALA A 283 19.61 -6.06 -8.57
N LYS A 284 20.09 -7.32 -8.54
CA LYS A 284 19.44 -8.47 -9.19
C LYS A 284 18.03 -8.77 -8.69
N LYS A 285 17.71 -8.37 -7.45
CA LYS A 285 16.43 -8.62 -6.79
C LYS A 285 15.58 -7.34 -6.64
N LYS A 286 16.16 -6.18 -6.89
CA LYS A 286 15.58 -4.85 -6.60
C LYS A 286 14.16 -4.71 -7.19
N ALA A 287 14.00 -5.01 -8.47
CA ALA A 287 12.70 -4.91 -9.13
C ALA A 287 11.64 -5.85 -8.52
N LYS A 288 12.03 -7.04 -8.06
CA LYS A 288 11.14 -8.01 -7.39
C LYS A 288 10.80 -7.59 -5.96
N VAL A 289 11.70 -6.90 -5.27
CA VAL A 289 11.57 -6.52 -3.85
C VAL A 289 10.94 -5.13 -3.70
N LEU A 290 11.39 -4.15 -4.50
CA LEU A 290 10.97 -2.75 -4.41
C LEU A 290 9.97 -2.36 -5.49
N GLY A 291 9.89 -3.10 -6.60
CA GLY A 291 9.12 -2.71 -7.78
C GLY A 291 9.87 -1.70 -8.63
N LYS A 292 9.12 -0.94 -9.43
CA LYS A 292 9.63 0.07 -10.36
C LYS A 292 9.44 1.51 -9.87
N PHE A 293 8.98 1.71 -8.64
CA PHE A 293 8.87 3.02 -8.02
C PHE A 293 10.24 3.52 -7.55
N ASN A 294 10.48 4.81 -7.68
CA ASN A 294 11.69 5.41 -7.15
C ASN A 294 11.67 5.39 -5.62
N VAL A 295 12.80 5.06 -5.02
CA VAL A 295 13.01 5.10 -3.56
C VAL A 295 13.52 6.49 -3.21
N THR A 296 12.91 7.14 -2.24
CA THR A 296 13.27 8.46 -1.74
C THR A 296 13.73 8.40 -0.28
#